data_e1fa668954e08dcb6fb289c37e049366
#
_entry.id   e1fa668954e08dcb6fb289c37e049366
#
_cell.length_a   1.000
_cell.length_b   1.000
_cell.length_c   1.000
_cell.angle_alpha   90.00
_cell.angle_beta   90.00
_cell.angle_gamma   90.00
#
_symmetry.space_group_name_H-M   'P 1'
#
loop_
_entity.id
_entity.type
_entity.pdbx_description
1 polymer ?
#
loop_
_entity_poly.entity_id
_entity_poly.type
_entity_poly.pdbx_seq_one_letter_code
_entity_poly.pdbx_strand_id
1 'polypeptide(L)'
;RIGETLFFGNNLFTGEDIEEMEQDIFRLNAEIIELTEKPVVPIGEIGENVAGEVKEFDEGNYGKTSYRAILDIGLLDIDPQNIEPLDDQIEITGASSDMIVVDLGPHKPQYRVGDLLPFKINYMGALTILSSQYIAKKVV
;
A
#
# COMPACT_ATOMS: atom_id res chain seq x y z
N ARG A 1 -1.94 0.58 -30.81
CA ARG A 1 -1.28 0.94 -29.55
C ARG A 1 -1.21 -0.32 -28.70
N ILE A 2 -0.03 -0.59 -28.14
CA ILE A 2 0.19 -1.66 -27.18
C ILE A 2 0.74 -0.97 -25.94
N GLY A 3 0.10 -1.17 -24.82
CA GLY A 3 0.47 -0.49 -23.57
C GLY A 3 0.26 -1.39 -22.37
N GLU A 4 -0.84 -1.24 -21.68
CA GLU A 4 -1.13 -1.94 -20.44
C GLU A 4 -0.93 -3.46 -20.55
N THR A 5 -1.53 -4.12 -21.53
CA THR A 5 -1.37 -5.56 -21.76
C THR A 5 0.10 -6.00 -21.87
N LEU A 6 0.94 -5.19 -22.56
CA LEU A 6 2.36 -5.54 -22.72
C LEU A 6 3.13 -5.48 -21.41
N PHE A 7 2.79 -4.51 -20.54
CA PHE A 7 3.51 -4.27 -19.30
C PHE A 7 2.93 -5.00 -18.10
N PHE A 8 1.67 -5.41 -18.14
CA PHE A 8 1.01 -6.07 -17.02
C PHE A 8 0.56 -7.50 -17.32
N GLY A 9 0.77 -7.98 -18.54
CA GLY A 9 0.50 -9.35 -18.93
C GLY A 9 -0.97 -9.74 -18.86
N ASN A 10 -1.91 -8.79 -18.88
CA ASN A 10 -3.34 -9.03 -18.72
C ASN A 10 -4.13 -8.77 -20.01
N ASN A 11 -5.22 -9.50 -20.18
CA ASN A 11 -6.18 -9.28 -21.25
C ASN A 11 -7.18 -8.21 -20.80
N LEU A 12 -7.16 -7.04 -21.44
CA LEU A 12 -8.02 -5.90 -21.09
C LEU A 12 -9.52 -6.15 -21.30
N PHE A 13 -9.91 -7.18 -22.05
CA PHE A 13 -11.32 -7.51 -22.29
C PHE A 13 -11.89 -8.47 -21.27
N THR A 14 -11.08 -9.44 -20.80
CA THR A 14 -11.49 -10.45 -19.84
C THR A 14 -11.01 -10.19 -18.42
N GLY A 15 -9.97 -9.36 -18.27
CA GLY A 15 -9.28 -9.12 -16.99
C GLY A 15 -8.38 -10.29 -16.56
N GLU A 16 -8.26 -11.33 -17.39
CA GLU A 16 -7.47 -12.51 -17.06
C GLU A 16 -6.00 -12.31 -17.44
N ASP A 17 -5.12 -12.96 -16.69
CA ASP A 17 -3.70 -13.00 -17.01
C ASP A 17 -3.44 -13.78 -18.29
N ILE A 18 -2.47 -13.32 -19.08
CA ILE A 18 -1.99 -14.01 -20.27
C ILE A 18 -0.84 -14.93 -19.86
N GLU A 19 -1.06 -16.24 -19.93
CA GLU A 19 -0.17 -17.29 -19.36
C GLU A 19 1.29 -17.21 -19.80
N GLU A 20 1.58 -16.65 -20.97
CA GLU A 20 2.94 -16.53 -21.53
C GLU A 20 3.60 -15.16 -21.23
N MET A 21 2.94 -14.30 -20.43
CA MET A 21 3.45 -12.95 -20.14
C MET A 21 3.76 -12.79 -18.65
N GLU A 22 4.81 -12.00 -18.35
CA GLU A 22 5.13 -11.61 -16.99
C GLU A 22 4.11 -10.58 -16.47
N GLN A 23 3.61 -10.78 -15.24
CA GLN A 23 2.68 -9.89 -14.56
C GLN A 23 3.35 -9.03 -13.48
N ASP A 24 4.62 -9.28 -13.13
CA ASP A 24 5.34 -8.61 -12.04
C ASP A 24 6.59 -7.86 -12.54
N ILE A 25 6.42 -7.04 -13.58
CA ILE A 25 7.52 -6.23 -14.13
C ILE A 25 7.70 -4.89 -13.40
N PHE A 26 6.69 -4.43 -12.66
CA PHE A 26 6.75 -3.23 -11.85
C PHE A 26 6.55 -3.54 -10.38
N ARG A 27 7.45 -3.02 -9.56
CA ARG A 27 7.36 -3.13 -8.11
C ARG A 27 7.64 -1.78 -7.47
N LEU A 28 6.76 -1.34 -6.58
CA LEU A 28 7.00 -0.20 -5.71
C LEU A 28 7.61 -0.70 -4.41
N ASN A 29 8.66 -0.06 -3.94
CA ASN A 29 9.21 -0.29 -2.61
C ASN A 29 9.12 1.01 -1.83
N ALA A 30 8.45 0.97 -0.67
CA ALA A 30 8.31 2.11 0.23
C ALA A 30 9.08 1.85 1.53
N GLU A 31 9.80 2.85 2.01
CA GLU A 31 10.57 2.72 3.24
C GLU A 31 9.66 2.85 4.47
N ILE A 32 9.88 1.98 5.45
CA ILE A 32 9.23 2.07 6.76
C ILE A 32 9.96 3.13 7.58
N ILE A 33 9.29 4.24 7.87
CA ILE A 33 9.85 5.37 8.65
C ILE A 33 9.44 5.34 10.13
N GLU A 34 8.36 4.64 10.46
CA GLU A 34 7.94 4.37 11.85
C GLU A 34 7.35 2.96 11.94
N LEU A 35 7.61 2.27 13.05
CA LEU A 35 7.03 0.97 13.38
C LEU A 35 6.67 0.95 14.85
N THR A 36 5.38 0.83 15.17
CA THR A 36 4.87 0.93 16.54
C THR A 36 3.71 -0.06 16.77
N GLU A 37 3.68 -0.70 17.92
CA GLU A 37 2.50 -1.43 18.37
C GLU A 37 1.44 -0.45 18.87
N LYS A 38 0.23 -0.53 18.29
CA LYS A 38 -0.88 0.38 18.62
C LYS A 38 -2.18 -0.41 18.86
N PRO A 39 -3.11 0.11 19.66
CA PRO A 39 -4.45 -0.46 19.74
C PRO A 39 -5.11 -0.50 18.36
N VAL A 40 -5.81 -1.61 18.05
CA VAL A 40 -6.58 -1.74 16.80
C VAL A 40 -7.67 -0.68 16.75
N VAL A 41 -8.37 -0.49 17.86
CA VAL A 41 -9.35 0.60 18.04
C VAL A 41 -8.66 1.77 18.74
N PRO A 42 -8.59 2.95 18.12
CA PRO A 42 -8.02 4.14 18.75
C PRO A 42 -8.71 4.49 20.07
N ILE A 43 -7.97 5.04 21.01
CA ILE A 43 -8.50 5.55 22.27
C ILE A 43 -8.82 7.03 22.08
N GLY A 44 -10.06 7.44 22.39
CA GLY A 44 -10.53 8.82 22.29
C GLY A 44 -11.61 9.02 21.24
N GLU A 45 -11.93 10.29 20.96
CA GLU A 45 -12.88 10.64 19.91
C GLU A 45 -12.24 10.43 18.54
N ILE A 46 -12.96 9.72 17.67
CA ILE A 46 -12.51 9.42 16.33
C ILE A 46 -13.04 10.52 15.40
N GLY A 47 -12.14 11.30 14.83
CA GLY A 47 -12.46 12.30 13.81
C GLY A 47 -12.64 11.70 12.43
N GLU A 48 -13.08 12.54 11.48
CA GLU A 48 -13.16 12.22 10.07
C GLU A 48 -11.75 12.07 9.45
N ASN A 49 -11.62 11.17 8.48
CA ASN A 49 -10.42 11.08 7.65
C ASN A 49 -10.38 12.23 6.61
N VAL A 50 -9.34 12.27 5.77
CA VAL A 50 -9.19 13.30 4.72
C VAL A 50 -10.30 13.26 3.65
N ALA A 51 -11.08 12.18 3.58
CA ALA A 51 -12.24 12.04 2.71
C ALA A 51 -13.56 12.41 3.42
N GLY A 52 -13.51 12.84 4.70
CA GLY A 52 -14.70 13.19 5.48
C GLY A 52 -15.46 11.97 6.04
N GLU A 53 -14.83 10.81 6.10
CA GLU A 53 -15.45 9.57 6.58
C GLU A 53 -15.01 9.26 8.00
N VAL A 54 -15.94 8.79 8.83
CA VAL A 54 -15.66 8.26 10.18
C VAL A 54 -15.52 6.74 10.07
N LYS A 55 -14.34 6.22 10.45
CA LYS A 55 -14.09 4.77 10.44
C LYS A 55 -14.85 4.11 11.59
N GLU A 56 -15.73 3.18 11.26
CA GLU A 56 -16.39 2.30 12.25
C GLU A 56 -15.45 1.14 12.62
N PHE A 57 -15.47 0.75 13.90
CA PHE A 57 -14.65 -0.36 14.40
C PHE A 57 -15.56 -1.45 14.98
N ASP A 58 -15.20 -2.71 14.67
CA ASP A 58 -15.86 -3.87 15.25
C ASP A 58 -15.60 -3.90 16.78
N GLU A 59 -16.69 -4.11 17.56
CA GLU A 59 -16.61 -4.22 19.02
C GLU A 59 -15.67 -5.34 19.48
N GLY A 60 -15.52 -6.41 18.69
CA GLY A 60 -14.60 -7.49 18.96
C GLY A 60 -13.11 -7.12 18.88
N ASN A 61 -12.78 -5.92 18.42
CA ASN A 61 -11.40 -5.43 18.30
C ASN A 61 -10.94 -4.54 19.46
N TYR A 62 -11.84 -4.21 20.40
CA TYR A 62 -11.45 -3.48 21.59
C TYR A 62 -10.46 -4.28 22.46
N GLY A 63 -9.41 -3.59 22.90
CA GLY A 63 -8.35 -4.19 23.72
C GLY A 63 -7.31 -5.01 22.97
N LYS A 64 -7.49 -5.19 21.64
CA LYS A 64 -6.46 -5.81 20.79
C LYS A 64 -5.43 -4.78 20.35
N THR A 65 -4.20 -5.22 20.15
CA THR A 65 -3.11 -4.43 19.56
C THR A 65 -2.67 -5.03 18.24
N SER A 66 -2.11 -4.18 17.39
CA SER A 66 -1.48 -4.58 16.13
C SER A 66 -0.25 -3.72 15.88
N TYR A 67 0.70 -4.25 15.13
CA TYR A 67 1.87 -3.49 14.68
C TYR A 67 1.49 -2.67 13.45
N ARG A 68 1.74 -1.36 13.51
CA ARG A 68 1.50 -0.45 12.39
C ARG A 68 2.81 0.17 11.96
N ALA A 69 3.00 0.24 10.65
CA ALA A 69 4.11 0.96 10.04
C ALA A 69 3.59 2.20 9.29
N ILE A 70 4.40 3.24 9.32
CA ILE A 70 4.24 4.43 8.49
C ILE A 70 5.27 4.34 7.38
N LEU A 71 4.84 4.58 6.15
CA LEU A 71 5.66 4.55 4.96
C LEU A 71 5.95 5.97 4.46
N ASP A 72 7.08 6.15 3.79
CA ASP A 72 7.58 7.40 3.24
C ASP A 72 6.91 7.84 1.91
N ILE A 73 5.75 7.27 1.60
CA ILE A 73 4.92 7.62 0.44
C ILE A 73 3.50 7.93 0.89
N GLY A 74 2.81 8.82 0.19
CA GLY A 74 1.46 9.23 0.50
C GLY A 74 0.60 9.54 -0.74
N LEU A 75 -0.55 10.18 -0.51
CA LEU A 75 -1.51 10.52 -1.59
C LEU A 75 -0.91 11.45 -2.66
N LEU A 76 0.14 12.21 -2.35
CA LEU A 76 0.86 13.02 -3.33
C LEU A 76 1.67 12.17 -4.32
N ASP A 77 2.06 10.95 -3.90
CA ASP A 77 2.85 10.03 -4.71
C ASP A 77 1.99 9.03 -5.45
N ILE A 78 1.01 8.44 -4.75
CA ILE A 78 0.16 7.38 -5.30
C ILE A 78 -1.16 7.25 -4.52
N ASP A 79 -2.23 6.92 -5.23
CA ASP A 79 -3.49 6.51 -4.62
C ASP A 79 -3.33 5.07 -4.07
N PRO A 80 -3.64 4.82 -2.78
CA PRO A 80 -3.59 3.47 -2.20
C PRO A 80 -4.41 2.41 -2.93
N GLN A 81 -5.43 2.79 -3.68
CA GLN A 81 -6.22 1.86 -4.51
C GLN A 81 -5.42 1.29 -5.69
N ASN A 82 -4.28 1.89 -6.02
CA ASN A 82 -3.44 1.48 -7.14
C ASN A 82 -2.24 0.64 -6.74
N ILE A 83 -2.13 0.31 -5.45
CA ILE A 83 -1.06 -0.53 -4.88
C ILE A 83 -1.63 -1.63 -4.01
N GLU A 84 -0.92 -2.74 -3.95
CA GLU A 84 -1.26 -3.89 -3.10
C GLU A 84 0.03 -4.42 -2.45
N PRO A 85 0.08 -4.60 -1.11
CA PRO A 85 1.23 -5.22 -0.48
C PRO A 85 1.50 -6.61 -1.09
N LEU A 86 2.77 -6.98 -1.27
CA LEU A 86 3.11 -8.34 -1.72
C LEU A 86 2.85 -9.40 -0.66
N ASP A 87 2.88 -9.01 0.60
CA ASP A 87 2.47 -9.86 1.72
C ASP A 87 0.97 -9.63 1.97
N ASP A 88 0.17 -10.64 1.71
CA ASP A 88 -1.30 -10.64 1.84
C ASP A 88 -1.81 -10.48 3.28
N GLN A 89 -0.92 -10.61 4.27
CA GLN A 89 -1.22 -10.36 5.67
C GLN A 89 -1.14 -8.87 6.05
N ILE A 90 -0.60 -8.03 5.16
CA ILE A 90 -0.44 -6.60 5.38
C ILE A 90 -1.62 -5.85 4.77
N GLU A 91 -2.23 -4.97 5.57
CA GLU A 91 -3.37 -4.17 5.14
C GLU A 91 -3.03 -2.68 5.15
N ILE A 92 -3.38 -1.95 4.09
CA ILE A 92 -3.34 -0.48 4.09
C ILE A 92 -4.53 0.04 4.89
N THR A 93 -4.26 0.70 6.01
CA THR A 93 -5.30 1.14 6.95
C THR A 93 -5.62 2.63 6.88
N GLY A 94 -4.75 3.42 6.25
CA GLY A 94 -4.95 4.85 6.10
C GLY A 94 -3.88 5.50 5.24
N ALA A 95 -4.18 6.70 4.76
CA ALA A 95 -3.24 7.53 4.01
C ALA A 95 -3.45 9.00 4.34
N SER A 96 -2.37 9.76 4.31
CA SER A 96 -2.34 11.21 4.31
C SER A 96 -1.65 11.73 3.05
N SER A 97 -1.46 13.05 2.94
CA SER A 97 -0.73 13.63 1.80
C SER A 97 0.64 12.97 1.58
N ASP A 98 1.37 12.72 2.65
CA ASP A 98 2.79 12.38 2.60
C ASP A 98 3.10 10.95 3.10
N MET A 99 2.12 10.25 3.70
CA MET A 99 2.36 8.98 4.38
C MET A 99 1.21 8.00 4.16
N ILE A 100 1.57 6.73 3.99
CA ILE A 100 0.63 5.59 4.05
C ILE A 100 0.87 4.83 5.35
N VAL A 101 -0.22 4.42 6.00
CA VAL A 101 -0.19 3.58 7.19
C VAL A 101 -0.62 2.17 6.83
N VAL A 102 0.20 1.19 7.19
CA VAL A 102 -0.12 -0.23 7.02
C VAL A 102 -0.20 -0.93 8.38
N ASP A 103 -1.10 -1.91 8.47
CA ASP A 103 -1.20 -2.84 9.58
C ASP A 103 -0.45 -4.13 9.23
N LEU A 104 0.49 -4.51 10.08
CA LEU A 104 1.36 -5.68 9.92
C LEU A 104 0.87 -6.88 10.75
N GLY A 105 -0.30 -6.76 11.37
CA GLY A 105 -0.89 -7.79 12.19
C GLY A 105 -0.48 -7.76 13.67
N PRO A 106 -1.04 -8.69 14.47
CA PRO A 106 -0.89 -8.67 15.94
C PRO A 106 0.45 -9.24 16.44
N HIS A 107 1.21 -9.89 15.57
CA HIS A 107 2.49 -10.50 15.94
C HIS A 107 3.65 -9.56 15.59
N LYS A 108 4.72 -9.62 16.40
CA LYS A 108 5.91 -8.82 16.13
C LYS A 108 6.42 -9.09 14.70
N PRO A 109 6.43 -8.08 13.82
CA PRO A 109 6.83 -8.27 12.44
C PRO A 109 8.34 -8.53 12.31
N GLN A 110 8.73 -9.11 11.20
CA GLN A 110 10.14 -9.24 10.81
C GLN A 110 10.74 -7.92 10.32
N TYR A 111 9.90 -6.96 9.95
CA TYR A 111 10.30 -5.64 9.44
C TYR A 111 10.84 -4.73 10.54
N ARG A 112 11.66 -3.76 10.14
CA ARG A 112 12.24 -2.70 10.96
C ARG A 112 12.14 -1.36 10.25
N VAL A 113 12.28 -0.28 11.00
CA VAL A 113 12.46 1.06 10.41
C VAL A 113 13.70 1.06 9.52
N GLY A 114 13.55 1.59 8.30
CA GLY A 114 14.55 1.57 7.24
C GLY A 114 14.42 0.38 6.26
N ASP A 115 13.59 -0.62 6.55
CA ASP A 115 13.31 -1.69 5.60
C ASP A 115 12.34 -1.21 4.51
N LEU A 116 12.46 -1.81 3.33
CA LEU A 116 11.58 -1.54 2.20
C LEU A 116 10.42 -2.54 2.17
N LEU A 117 9.20 -2.02 2.16
CA LEU A 117 7.99 -2.82 1.99
C LEU A 117 7.60 -2.85 0.50
N PRO A 118 7.53 -4.04 -0.11
CA PRO A 118 7.24 -4.17 -1.53
C PRO A 118 5.73 -4.21 -1.81
N PHE A 119 5.32 -3.56 -2.89
CA PHE A 119 3.95 -3.51 -3.40
C PHE A 119 3.90 -3.88 -4.87
N LYS A 120 2.85 -4.57 -5.27
CA LYS A 120 2.38 -4.58 -6.65
C LYS A 120 1.76 -3.23 -6.96
N ILE A 121 1.86 -2.80 -8.21
CA ILE A 121 1.18 -1.61 -8.70
C ILE A 121 0.35 -1.97 -9.93
N ASN A 122 -0.82 -1.37 -10.07
CA ASN A 122 -1.61 -1.47 -11.28
C ASN A 122 -1.15 -0.43 -12.34
N TYR A 123 -1.80 -0.44 -13.50
CA TYR A 123 -1.47 0.49 -14.59
C TYR A 123 -1.57 1.96 -14.18
N MET A 124 -2.60 2.35 -13.43
CA MET A 124 -2.77 3.74 -12.97
C MET A 124 -1.69 4.14 -11.97
N GLY A 125 -1.30 3.23 -11.08
CA GLY A 125 -0.16 3.41 -10.18
C GLY A 125 1.14 3.60 -10.94
N ALA A 126 1.40 2.76 -11.96
CA ALA A 126 2.59 2.88 -12.78
C ALA A 126 2.64 4.23 -13.51
N LEU A 127 1.53 4.72 -14.09
CA LEU A 127 1.47 6.02 -14.74
C LEU A 127 1.87 7.15 -13.78
N THR A 128 1.34 7.12 -12.55
CA THR A 128 1.63 8.14 -11.54
C THR A 128 3.10 8.11 -11.13
N ILE A 129 3.62 6.93 -10.76
CA ILE A 129 4.98 6.77 -10.24
C ILE A 129 6.03 7.02 -11.31
N LEU A 130 5.84 6.53 -12.53
CA LEU A 130 6.80 6.72 -13.61
C LEU A 130 6.95 8.19 -14.02
N SER A 131 5.91 9.01 -13.86
CA SER A 131 5.96 10.44 -14.13
C SER A 131 6.49 11.27 -12.95
N SER A 132 6.50 10.75 -11.72
CA SER A 132 6.99 11.46 -10.54
C SER A 132 8.49 11.75 -10.63
N GLN A 133 8.91 12.92 -10.21
CA GLN A 133 10.33 13.29 -10.07
C GLN A 133 10.91 12.89 -8.70
N TYR A 134 10.06 12.57 -7.75
CA TYR A 134 10.43 12.25 -6.36
C TYR A 134 10.66 10.76 -6.13
N ILE A 135 10.03 9.92 -6.93
CA ILE A 135 10.20 8.46 -6.82
C ILE A 135 11.38 8.01 -7.68
N ALA A 136 12.37 7.39 -7.07
CA ALA A 136 13.53 6.83 -7.77
C ALA A 136 13.12 5.63 -8.64
N LYS A 137 13.60 5.55 -9.87
CA LYS A 137 13.38 4.43 -10.80
C LYS A 137 14.65 3.63 -10.94
N LYS A 138 14.56 2.33 -10.75
CA LYS A 138 15.67 1.39 -10.90
C LYS A 138 15.27 0.25 -11.83
N VAL A 139 16.08 -0.02 -12.83
CA VAL A 139 15.97 -1.21 -13.68
C VAL A 139 16.84 -2.30 -13.07
N VAL A 140 16.28 -3.47 -12.89
CA VAL A 140 16.95 -4.65 -12.30
C VAL A 140 16.97 -5.82 -13.27
#